data_07d8456e300c42ef39407135ad905535
#
_entry.id   07d8456e300c42ef39407135ad905535
#
_cell.length_a   1.000
_cell.length_b   1.000
_cell.length_c   1.000
_cell.angle_alpha   90.00
_cell.angle_beta   90.00
_cell.angle_gamma   90.00
#
_symmetry.space_group_name_H-M   'P 1'
#
loop_
_entity.id
_entity.type
_entity.pdbx_description
1 polymer ?
#
loop_
_entity_poly.entity_id
_entity_poly.type
_entity_poly.pdbx_seq_one_letter_code
_entity_poly.pdbx_strand_id
1 'polypeptide(L)'
;RNAINSIMLDELNNCLDDLSKKKEIRILIITGEGQAFSAGADLEWMKQSINLTLEENKNDALKFSKMLRKIDEFYCNTIAIINGHAFGGALGLLSVCDFKIADSKSKFCFSEVKLGIIPAMIGPYILRNLGYTNTKKLFLTGEIFNADEATTFNLIDKFVSTKDIINERNI
;
A
#
# COMPACT_ATOMS: atom_id res chain seq x y z
N ARG A 1 11.78 7.62 -1.21
CA ARG A 1 10.69 7.03 -2.01
C ARG A 1 9.71 6.24 -1.13
N ASN A 2 9.59 6.62 0.14
CA ASN A 2 8.64 6.06 1.09
C ASN A 2 8.72 4.52 1.17
N ALA A 3 9.95 3.97 1.23
CA ALA A 3 10.16 2.53 1.37
C ALA A 3 9.74 2.08 2.77
N ILE A 4 9.00 0.97 2.83
CA ILE A 4 8.45 0.44 4.08
C ILE A 4 9.54 -0.35 4.79
N ASN A 5 9.87 0.06 6.02
CA ASN A 5 10.78 -0.61 6.93
C ASN A 5 10.18 -0.67 8.35
N SER A 6 10.88 -1.30 9.29
CA SER A 6 10.38 -1.48 10.66
C SER A 6 10.07 -0.14 11.35
N ILE A 7 10.91 0.89 11.14
CA ILE A 7 10.72 2.22 11.74
C ILE A 7 9.42 2.85 11.24
N MET A 8 9.22 2.89 9.91
CA MET A 8 8.00 3.41 9.29
C MET A 8 6.75 2.65 9.76
N LEU A 9 6.84 1.33 9.93
CA LEU A 9 5.75 0.53 10.44
C LEU A 9 5.40 0.87 11.88
N ASP A 10 6.39 1.09 12.73
CA ASP A 10 6.16 1.48 14.12
C ASP A 10 5.55 2.90 14.20
N GLU A 11 6.06 3.86 13.40
CA GLU A 11 5.52 5.22 13.33
C GLU A 11 4.08 5.24 12.83
N LEU A 12 3.77 4.51 11.75
CA LEU A 12 2.41 4.41 11.20
C LEU A 12 1.45 3.74 12.18
N ASN A 13 1.88 2.65 12.85
CA ASN A 13 1.04 1.98 13.84
C ASN A 13 0.71 2.91 15.01
N ASN A 14 1.69 3.67 15.51
CA ASN A 14 1.50 4.62 16.61
C ASN A 14 0.61 5.79 16.17
N CYS A 15 0.85 6.33 14.99
CA CYS A 15 0.02 7.40 14.42
C CYS A 15 -1.45 6.98 14.30
N LEU A 16 -1.72 5.79 13.76
CA LEU A 16 -3.07 5.25 13.63
C LEU A 16 -3.73 5.04 15.00
N ASP A 17 -2.98 4.57 16.01
CA ASP A 17 -3.49 4.45 17.39
C ASP A 17 -3.88 5.80 17.96
N ASP A 18 -3.10 6.84 17.73
CA ASP A 18 -3.38 8.19 18.24
C ASP A 18 -4.55 8.85 17.47
N LEU A 19 -4.60 8.68 16.16
CA LEU A 19 -5.71 9.18 15.33
C LEU A 19 -7.03 8.49 15.68
N SER A 20 -7.01 7.21 16.02
CA SER A 20 -8.22 6.46 16.41
C SER A 20 -8.92 6.99 17.65
N LYS A 21 -8.21 7.72 18.52
CA LYS A 21 -8.74 8.37 19.73
C LYS A 21 -9.46 9.69 19.42
N LYS A 22 -9.19 10.30 18.26
CA LYS A 22 -9.68 11.62 17.85
C LYS A 22 -10.99 11.46 17.04
N LYS A 23 -12.12 11.35 17.73
CA LYS A 23 -13.42 11.05 17.10
C LYS A 23 -13.98 12.16 16.21
N GLU A 24 -13.39 13.33 16.22
CA GLU A 24 -13.68 14.46 15.32
C GLU A 24 -13.15 14.27 13.89
N ILE A 25 -12.20 13.33 13.67
CA ILE A 25 -11.69 13.02 12.33
C ILE A 25 -12.79 12.33 11.52
N ARG A 26 -13.05 12.86 10.35
CA ARG A 26 -14.09 12.35 9.43
C ARG A 26 -13.52 11.60 8.24
N ILE A 27 -12.30 11.90 7.86
CA ILE A 27 -11.60 11.30 6.73
C ILE A 27 -10.13 11.13 7.10
N LEU A 28 -9.57 9.97 6.80
CA LEU A 28 -8.14 9.69 6.87
C LEU A 28 -7.58 9.65 5.45
N ILE A 29 -6.65 10.55 5.14
CA ILE A 29 -5.97 10.57 3.85
C ILE A 29 -4.57 9.99 3.99
N ILE A 30 -4.21 9.03 3.13
CA ILE A 30 -2.90 8.42 3.06
C ILE A 30 -2.27 8.79 1.71
N THR A 31 -1.09 9.40 1.73
CA THR A 31 -0.37 9.80 0.52
C THR A 31 1.14 9.68 0.72
N GLY A 32 1.89 9.61 -0.37
CA GLY A 32 3.35 9.58 -0.34
C GLY A 32 3.97 10.96 -0.35
N GLU A 33 5.12 11.10 0.30
CA GLU A 33 5.94 12.32 0.16
C GLU A 33 6.76 12.28 -1.15
N GLY A 34 6.87 13.41 -1.82
CA GLY A 34 7.64 13.57 -3.07
C GLY A 34 6.94 12.95 -4.29
N GLN A 35 7.70 12.24 -5.13
CA GLN A 35 7.27 11.79 -6.46
C GLN A 35 6.76 10.33 -6.52
N ALA A 36 6.72 9.63 -5.41
CA ALA A 36 6.23 8.25 -5.36
C ALA A 36 5.26 8.08 -4.20
N PHE A 37 4.27 7.23 -4.37
CA PHE A 37 3.45 6.81 -3.24
C PHE A 37 4.29 5.96 -2.29
N SER A 38 4.82 4.84 -2.76
CA SER A 38 5.81 4.05 -2.03
C SER A 38 6.51 3.06 -2.96
N ALA A 39 7.82 2.87 -2.76
CA ALA A 39 8.62 1.89 -3.49
C ALA A 39 8.43 0.44 -3.00
N GLY A 40 7.57 0.21 -2.01
CA GLY A 40 7.41 -1.09 -1.36
C GLY A 40 8.39 -1.29 -0.21
N ALA A 41 8.68 -2.55 0.13
CA ALA A 41 9.59 -2.86 1.23
C ALA A 41 11.01 -2.35 0.96
N ASP A 42 11.65 -1.85 2.00
CA ASP A 42 13.05 -1.42 1.96
C ASP A 42 13.96 -2.63 1.72
N LEU A 43 14.79 -2.56 0.67
CA LEU A 43 15.64 -3.69 0.27
C LEU A 43 16.71 -4.03 1.30
N GLU A 44 17.23 -3.04 2.03
CA GLU A 44 18.21 -3.28 3.08
C GLU A 44 17.56 -3.95 4.29
N TRP A 45 16.37 -3.51 4.67
CA TRP A 45 15.56 -4.18 5.69
C TRP A 45 15.24 -5.63 5.30
N MET A 46 14.85 -5.86 4.04
CA MET A 46 14.61 -7.23 3.53
C MET A 46 15.87 -8.10 3.58
N LYS A 47 17.05 -7.56 3.23
CA LYS A 47 18.31 -8.31 3.35
C LYS A 47 18.64 -8.64 4.80
N GLN A 48 18.41 -7.73 5.74
CA GLN A 48 18.64 -7.95 7.16
C GLN A 48 17.75 -9.07 7.71
N SER A 49 16.53 -9.25 7.18
CA SER A 49 15.59 -10.28 7.62
C SER A 49 16.13 -11.71 7.47
N ILE A 50 17.09 -11.93 6.57
CA ILE A 50 17.78 -13.23 6.40
C ILE A 50 18.54 -13.65 7.67
N ASN A 51 19.03 -12.68 8.44
CA ASN A 51 19.80 -12.91 9.66
C ASN A 51 18.92 -12.94 10.92
N LEU A 52 17.63 -12.68 10.79
CA LEU A 52 16.67 -12.69 11.91
C LEU A 52 16.20 -14.12 12.19
N THR A 53 15.86 -14.36 13.42
CA THR A 53 15.16 -15.59 13.84
C THR A 53 13.75 -15.65 13.24
N LEU A 54 13.17 -16.84 13.23
CA LEU A 54 11.76 -17.02 12.79
C LEU A 54 10.81 -16.13 13.58
N GLU A 55 11.01 -15.99 14.89
CA GLU A 55 10.13 -15.18 15.75
C GLU A 55 10.27 -13.67 15.45
N GLU A 56 11.48 -13.17 15.21
CA GLU A 56 11.71 -11.78 14.81
C GLU A 56 11.09 -11.49 13.45
N ASN A 57 11.28 -12.36 12.46
CA ASN A 57 10.63 -12.23 11.14
C ASN A 57 9.09 -12.25 11.24
N LYS A 58 8.54 -13.10 12.10
CA LYS A 58 7.10 -13.16 12.36
C LYS A 58 6.61 -11.88 13.01
N ASN A 59 7.35 -11.32 13.96
CA ASN A 59 6.99 -10.06 14.61
C ASN A 59 6.98 -8.89 13.62
N ASP A 60 7.96 -8.79 12.72
CA ASP A 60 7.98 -7.78 11.65
C ASP A 60 6.80 -7.94 10.68
N ALA A 61 6.48 -9.16 10.28
CA ALA A 61 5.30 -9.44 9.46
C ALA A 61 4.00 -9.06 10.17
N LEU A 62 3.90 -9.31 11.49
CA LEU A 62 2.75 -8.93 12.29
C LEU A 62 2.59 -7.41 12.42
N LYS A 63 3.67 -6.64 12.51
CA LYS A 63 3.61 -5.17 12.50
C LYS A 63 2.95 -4.64 11.22
N PHE A 64 3.35 -5.18 10.07
CA PHE A 64 2.78 -4.81 8.78
C PHE A 64 1.31 -5.21 8.66
N SER A 65 0.98 -6.46 8.99
CA SER A 65 -0.42 -6.92 9.01
C SER A 65 -1.29 -6.10 9.96
N LYS A 66 -0.78 -5.72 11.14
CA LYS A 66 -1.49 -4.89 12.11
C LYS A 66 -1.77 -3.50 11.56
N MET A 67 -0.80 -2.89 10.88
CA MET A 67 -0.97 -1.59 10.23
C MET A 67 -2.07 -1.65 9.15
N LEU A 68 -2.02 -2.65 8.26
CA LEU A 68 -3.04 -2.82 7.23
C LEU A 68 -4.43 -2.99 7.84
N ARG A 69 -4.55 -3.83 8.86
CA ARG A 69 -5.82 -4.07 9.54
C ARG A 69 -6.36 -2.81 10.21
N LYS A 70 -5.51 -2.00 10.85
CA LYS A 70 -5.94 -0.74 11.47
C LYS A 70 -6.50 0.25 10.47
N ILE A 71 -6.00 0.26 9.23
CA ILE A 71 -6.52 1.12 8.17
C ILE A 71 -7.82 0.54 7.62
N ASP A 72 -7.87 -0.77 7.36
CA ASP A 72 -9.05 -1.48 6.86
C ASP A 72 -10.26 -1.38 7.81
N GLU A 73 -10.01 -1.37 9.13
CA GLU A 73 -11.01 -1.27 10.19
C GLU A 73 -11.11 0.16 10.77
N PHE A 74 -10.56 1.19 10.10
CA PHE A 74 -10.56 2.54 10.65
C PHE A 74 -12.00 3.07 10.75
N TYR A 75 -12.31 3.80 11.83
CA TYR A 75 -13.68 4.19 12.16
C TYR A 75 -14.31 5.24 11.23
N CYS A 76 -13.53 5.90 10.36
CA CYS A 76 -14.02 6.82 9.35
C CYS A 76 -13.46 6.46 7.97
N ASN A 77 -13.99 7.09 6.91
CA ASN A 77 -13.56 6.80 5.55
C ASN A 77 -12.07 7.07 5.34
N THR A 78 -11.43 6.17 4.63
CA THR A 78 -10.00 6.22 4.30
C THR A 78 -9.80 6.45 2.80
N ILE A 79 -8.91 7.36 2.44
CA ILE A 79 -8.62 7.71 1.05
C ILE A 79 -7.12 7.55 0.79
N ALA A 80 -6.75 6.74 -0.19
CA ALA A 80 -5.39 6.71 -0.71
C ALA A 80 -5.27 7.69 -1.89
N ILE A 81 -4.42 8.70 -1.74
CA ILE A 81 -4.02 9.59 -2.84
C ILE A 81 -2.65 9.13 -3.35
N ILE A 82 -2.67 8.42 -4.47
CA ILE A 82 -1.49 7.78 -5.06
C ILE A 82 -0.80 8.79 -5.99
N ASN A 83 0.08 9.59 -5.42
CA ASN A 83 0.78 10.70 -6.09
C ASN A 83 1.92 10.27 -7.00
N GLY A 84 2.10 8.96 -7.23
CA GLY A 84 3.14 8.39 -8.08
C GLY A 84 3.17 6.87 -7.98
N HIS A 85 4.29 6.26 -8.33
CA HIS A 85 4.40 4.80 -8.38
C HIS A 85 4.16 4.13 -7.02
N ALA A 86 3.52 2.96 -7.04
CA ALA A 86 3.28 2.11 -5.88
C ALA A 86 3.67 0.66 -6.21
N PHE A 87 4.66 0.10 -5.47
CA PHE A 87 5.20 -1.23 -5.75
C PHE A 87 5.17 -2.13 -4.52
N GLY A 88 5.03 -3.43 -4.73
CA GLY A 88 5.07 -4.46 -3.69
C GLY A 88 4.09 -4.19 -2.54
N GLY A 89 4.58 -4.22 -1.30
CA GLY A 89 3.78 -3.97 -0.10
C GLY A 89 2.96 -2.67 -0.09
N ALA A 90 3.35 -1.65 -0.88
CA ALA A 90 2.59 -0.42 -1.05
C ALA A 90 1.19 -0.67 -1.64
N LEU A 91 1.04 -1.70 -2.48
CA LEU A 91 -0.25 -2.08 -3.05
C LEU A 91 -1.22 -2.62 -1.99
N GLY A 92 -0.68 -3.25 -0.94
CA GLY A 92 -1.48 -3.62 0.23
C GLY A 92 -2.00 -2.40 0.98
N LEU A 93 -1.14 -1.39 1.18
CA LEU A 93 -1.51 -0.16 1.88
C LEU A 93 -2.66 0.59 1.18
N LEU A 94 -2.60 0.75 -0.14
CA LEU A 94 -3.69 1.38 -0.88
C LEU A 94 -4.94 0.49 -0.96
N SER A 95 -4.78 -0.85 -0.97
CA SER A 95 -5.90 -1.79 -1.11
C SER A 95 -6.80 -1.89 0.11
N VAL A 96 -6.34 -1.44 1.27
CA VAL A 96 -7.14 -1.38 2.51
C VAL A 96 -7.87 -0.05 2.68
N CYS A 97 -7.63 0.93 1.82
CA CYS A 97 -8.37 2.19 1.83
C CYS A 97 -9.72 2.04 1.11
N ASP A 98 -10.74 2.80 1.58
CA ASP A 98 -12.07 2.79 0.99
C ASP A 98 -12.08 3.40 -0.41
N PHE A 99 -11.35 4.50 -0.60
CA PHE A 99 -11.22 5.19 -1.89
C PHE A 99 -9.76 5.34 -2.31
N LYS A 100 -9.51 5.19 -3.60
CA LYS A 100 -8.16 5.18 -4.19
C LYS A 100 -8.12 6.03 -5.44
N ILE A 101 -7.41 7.16 -5.37
CA ILE A 101 -7.27 8.12 -6.45
C ILE A 101 -5.79 8.18 -6.85
N ALA A 102 -5.47 7.96 -8.13
CA ALA A 102 -4.09 7.92 -8.58
C ALA A 102 -3.74 9.07 -9.55
N ASP A 103 -2.47 9.44 -9.56
CA ASP A 103 -1.90 10.21 -10.66
C ASP A 103 -1.92 9.34 -11.93
N SER A 104 -2.35 9.89 -13.06
CA SER A 104 -2.42 9.21 -14.35
C SER A 104 -1.09 8.62 -14.83
N LYS A 105 0.05 9.13 -14.33
CA LYS A 105 1.40 8.63 -14.62
C LYS A 105 1.86 7.54 -13.66
N SER A 106 1.06 7.21 -12.65
CA SER A 106 1.39 6.17 -11.68
C SER A 106 1.55 4.82 -12.36
N LYS A 107 2.49 4.04 -11.84
CA LYS A 107 2.72 2.65 -12.23
C LYS A 107 2.64 1.78 -10.99
N PHE A 108 2.16 0.56 -11.19
CA PHE A 108 1.91 -0.41 -10.15
C PHE A 108 2.62 -1.72 -10.49
N CYS A 109 3.07 -2.47 -9.48
CA CYS A 109 3.72 -3.76 -9.71
C CYS A 109 3.74 -4.57 -8.40
N PHE A 110 3.30 -5.82 -8.47
CA PHE A 110 3.57 -6.82 -7.44
C PHE A 110 4.95 -7.42 -7.71
N SER A 111 5.99 -6.78 -7.16
CA SER A 111 7.38 -7.09 -7.49
C SER A 111 7.94 -8.31 -6.73
N GLU A 112 7.20 -8.88 -5.81
CA GLU A 112 7.62 -9.94 -4.89
C GLU A 112 8.11 -11.19 -5.62
N VAL A 113 7.48 -11.58 -6.71
CA VAL A 113 7.89 -12.75 -7.53
C VAL A 113 9.30 -12.61 -8.09
N LYS A 114 9.76 -11.37 -8.37
CA LYS A 114 11.12 -11.10 -8.86
C LYS A 114 12.18 -11.33 -7.78
N LEU A 115 11.76 -11.41 -6.54
CA LEU A 115 12.60 -11.72 -5.37
C LEU A 115 12.43 -13.17 -4.90
N GLY A 116 11.63 -13.97 -5.60
CA GLY A 116 11.36 -15.36 -5.23
C GLY A 116 10.44 -15.53 -4.02
N ILE A 117 9.67 -14.49 -3.68
CA ILE A 117 8.71 -14.51 -2.56
C ILE A 117 7.30 -14.24 -3.07
N ILE A 118 6.31 -14.46 -2.21
CA ILE A 118 4.90 -14.15 -2.49
C ILE A 118 4.44 -12.95 -1.67
N PRO A 119 3.49 -12.13 -2.17
CA PRO A 119 2.91 -11.02 -1.43
C PRO A 119 1.87 -11.51 -0.40
N ALA A 120 2.31 -12.34 0.56
CA ALA A 120 1.42 -13.07 1.47
C ALA A 120 0.60 -12.14 2.38
N MET A 121 1.23 -11.10 2.95
CA MET A 121 0.57 -10.20 3.90
C MET A 121 -0.51 -9.34 3.25
N ILE A 122 -0.33 -8.95 2.00
CA ILE A 122 -1.27 -8.11 1.25
C ILE A 122 -2.29 -8.94 0.45
N GLY A 123 -2.00 -10.22 0.24
CA GLY A 123 -2.77 -11.12 -0.62
C GLY A 123 -4.28 -11.10 -0.38
N PRO A 124 -4.78 -11.23 0.87
CA PRO A 124 -6.21 -11.20 1.16
C PRO A 124 -6.91 -9.91 0.70
N TYR A 125 -6.26 -8.75 0.89
CA TYR A 125 -6.80 -7.44 0.50
C TYR A 125 -6.78 -7.26 -1.02
N ILE A 126 -5.71 -7.69 -1.68
CA ILE A 126 -5.60 -7.65 -3.14
C ILE A 126 -6.65 -8.57 -3.77
N LEU A 127 -6.82 -9.79 -3.26
CA LEU A 127 -7.82 -10.73 -3.73
C LEU A 127 -9.24 -10.18 -3.61
N ARG A 128 -9.55 -9.48 -2.52
CA ARG A 128 -10.83 -8.81 -2.30
C ARG A 128 -11.13 -7.75 -3.36
N ASN A 129 -10.11 -6.96 -3.76
CA ASN A 129 -10.27 -5.87 -4.72
C ASN A 129 -10.25 -6.37 -6.18
N LEU A 130 -9.24 -7.15 -6.57
CA LEU A 130 -8.98 -7.54 -7.97
C LEU A 130 -9.69 -8.82 -8.40
N GLY A 131 -10.17 -9.62 -7.45
CA GLY A 131 -10.65 -10.98 -7.70
C GLY A 131 -9.51 -11.96 -8.01
N TYR A 132 -9.85 -13.25 -8.06
CA TYR A 132 -8.87 -14.34 -8.19
C TYR A 132 -8.03 -14.27 -9.48
N THR A 133 -8.69 -14.02 -10.61
CA THR A 133 -8.04 -14.10 -11.94
C THR A 133 -6.94 -13.05 -12.10
N ASN A 134 -7.26 -11.78 -11.80
CA ASN A 134 -6.30 -10.68 -11.90
C ASN A 134 -5.19 -10.80 -10.87
N THR A 135 -5.54 -11.14 -9.62
CA THR A 135 -4.55 -11.36 -8.55
C THR A 135 -3.55 -12.45 -8.94
N LYS A 136 -4.04 -13.60 -9.40
CA LYS A 136 -3.17 -14.71 -9.82
C LYS A 136 -2.25 -14.30 -10.96
N LYS A 137 -2.77 -13.65 -12.00
CA LYS A 137 -1.98 -13.18 -13.13
C LYS A 137 -0.87 -12.24 -12.65
N LEU A 138 -1.22 -11.18 -11.95
CA LEU A 138 -0.28 -10.12 -11.55
C LEU A 138 0.77 -10.61 -10.53
N PHE A 139 0.40 -11.51 -9.60
CA PHE A 139 1.33 -12.11 -8.65
C PHE A 139 2.34 -13.03 -9.31
N LEU A 140 1.96 -13.74 -10.37
CA LEU A 140 2.85 -14.67 -11.07
C LEU A 140 3.76 -13.97 -12.08
N THR A 141 3.27 -12.90 -12.74
CA THR A 141 4.04 -12.20 -13.77
C THR A 141 4.95 -11.12 -13.20
N GLY A 142 4.53 -10.44 -12.12
CA GLY A 142 5.21 -9.25 -11.63
C GLY A 142 5.32 -8.17 -12.70
N GLU A 143 4.37 -8.13 -13.65
CA GLU A 143 4.33 -7.11 -14.70
C GLU A 143 4.01 -5.74 -14.11
N ILE A 144 4.53 -4.71 -14.77
CA ILE A 144 4.19 -3.32 -14.44
C ILE A 144 2.94 -2.95 -15.22
N PHE A 145 1.96 -2.38 -14.54
CA PHE A 145 0.73 -1.89 -15.15
C PHE A 145 0.49 -0.41 -14.81
N ASN A 146 -0.25 0.29 -15.63
CA ASN A 146 -0.52 1.72 -15.54
C ASN A 146 -1.83 2.01 -14.78
N ALA A 147 -2.20 3.30 -14.66
CA ALA A 147 -3.38 3.73 -13.92
C ALA A 147 -4.71 3.31 -14.60
N ASP A 148 -4.75 3.24 -15.92
CA ASP A 148 -5.92 2.77 -16.66
C ASP A 148 -6.18 1.28 -16.42
N GLU A 149 -5.13 0.47 -16.52
CA GLU A 149 -5.18 -0.95 -16.19
C GLU A 149 -5.54 -1.18 -14.71
N ALA A 150 -4.98 -0.37 -13.79
CA ALA A 150 -5.29 -0.44 -12.37
C ALA A 150 -6.77 -0.16 -12.07
N THR A 151 -7.39 0.76 -12.81
CA THR A 151 -8.84 1.01 -12.75
C THR A 151 -9.63 -0.18 -13.30
N THR A 152 -9.22 -0.72 -14.44
CA THR A 152 -9.85 -1.90 -15.05
C THR A 152 -9.79 -3.12 -14.14
N PHE A 153 -8.71 -3.28 -13.37
CA PHE A 153 -8.55 -4.37 -12.39
C PHE A 153 -9.25 -4.10 -11.04
N ASN A 154 -9.91 -2.95 -10.86
CA ASN A 154 -10.49 -2.50 -9.60
C ASN A 154 -9.46 -2.31 -8.46
N LEU A 155 -8.21 -2.04 -8.79
CA LEU A 155 -7.18 -1.70 -7.80
C LEU A 155 -7.34 -0.25 -7.33
N ILE A 156 -7.74 0.65 -8.23
CA ILE A 156 -8.04 2.05 -7.94
C ILE A 156 -9.42 2.43 -8.50
N ASP A 157 -10.03 3.47 -7.93
CA ASP A 157 -11.37 3.91 -8.33
C ASP A 157 -11.34 4.88 -9.51
N LYS A 158 -10.33 5.78 -9.51
CA LYS A 158 -10.11 6.73 -10.61
C LYS A 158 -8.64 7.16 -10.69
N PHE A 159 -8.27 7.72 -11.83
CA PHE A 159 -7.03 8.47 -11.95
C PHE A 159 -7.30 9.87 -12.50
N VAL A 160 -6.42 10.80 -12.15
CA VAL A 160 -6.50 12.21 -12.54
C VAL A 160 -5.14 12.72 -13.02
N SER A 161 -5.08 13.89 -13.63
CA SER A 161 -3.81 14.48 -14.03
C SER A 161 -2.92 14.80 -12.82
N THR A 162 -1.59 14.88 -13.01
CA THR A 162 -0.66 15.26 -11.94
C THR A 162 -1.04 16.60 -11.29
N LYS A 163 -1.58 17.55 -12.06
CA LYS A 163 -2.05 18.83 -11.54
C LYS A 163 -3.24 18.66 -10.60
N ASP A 164 -4.16 17.81 -10.95
CA ASP A 164 -5.39 17.59 -10.17
C ASP A 164 -5.12 16.76 -8.93
N ILE A 165 -4.15 15.81 -8.97
CA ILE A 165 -3.77 15.04 -7.78
C ILE A 165 -3.24 15.94 -6.66
N ILE A 166 -2.58 17.06 -7.00
CA ILE A 166 -2.13 18.06 -6.02
C ILE A 166 -3.34 18.74 -5.37
N ASN A 167 -4.39 19.00 -6.12
CA ASN A 167 -5.62 19.59 -5.59
C ASN A 167 -6.36 18.62 -4.68
N GLU A 168 -6.43 17.34 -5.03
CA GLU A 168 -7.04 16.28 -4.20
C GLU A 168 -6.31 16.08 -2.85
N ARG A 169 -5.04 16.48 -2.74
CA ARG A 169 -4.28 16.45 -1.46
C ARG A 169 -4.64 17.59 -0.50
N ASN A 170 -5.31 18.62 -0.99
CA ASN A 170 -5.62 19.85 -0.23
C ASN A 170 -7.10 19.92 0.20
N ILE A 171 -7.82 18.80 0.12
CA ILE A 171 -9.18 18.64 0.62
C ILE A 171 -9.13 18.31 2.12
#